data_d4e2ba29b8b39c89ef6e5563eda6affa
#
_entry.id   d4e2ba29b8b39c89ef6e5563eda6affa
#
_cell.length_a   1.000
_cell.length_b   1.000
_cell.length_c   1.000
_cell.angle_alpha   90.00
_cell.angle_beta   90.00
_cell.angle_gamma   90.00
#
_symmetry.space_group_name_H-M   'P 1'
#
loop_
_entity.id
_entity.type
_entity.pdbx_description
1 polymer ?
#
loop_
_entity_poly.entity_id
_entity_poly.type
_entity_poly.pdbx_seq_one_letter_code
_entity_poly.pdbx_strand_id
1 'polypeptide(L)'
;YYLVYQTGTKEIQSSLVSVDDVDVTVNLKGQAPSIDKTANATTVEIGQVVTYTIKGTIPDTTGYDKYTYKIHDTLTEGLDFVKDAVGTAQEGTSYNVSVKIGEGQAETKAATLSGENNRIMTLDLSEWIRNNQNSKGQEFTVTYYAKVNADAVVQTNNSAHLEYGNDPENTTTTTSDEVVTPTYPLDVRKTDTKETLLAGAVFRLYKNETDANAANEKAIKVTGSDGSYVVDPTSSNMDMTTKATDDSKGYNLHLNGLAAGDYWLVETQAPDGYNKLTAPVKVTITKTGDTEWKISKDGDNEEDKIIDIKNSSGTLLPETGGMGTVIFTVIAVVMILGIAVSFVISRRKRA
;
A
#
# COMPACT_ATOMS: atom_id res chain seq x y z
N TYR A 1 -30.28 52.74 -13.29
CA TYR A 1 -29.77 51.57 -12.57
C TYR A 1 -29.95 50.34 -13.42
N TYR A 2 -28.93 49.50 -13.52
CA TYR A 2 -28.96 48.23 -14.26
C TYR A 2 -28.71 47.11 -13.28
N LEU A 3 -29.47 46.01 -13.35
CA LEU A 3 -29.23 44.80 -12.64
C LEU A 3 -28.36 43.91 -13.53
N VAL A 4 -27.15 43.63 -13.10
CA VAL A 4 -26.24 42.72 -13.76
C VAL A 4 -26.25 41.40 -12.99
N TYR A 5 -26.48 40.30 -13.68
CA TYR A 5 -26.44 38.96 -13.06
C TYR A 5 -25.71 37.96 -13.96
N GLN A 6 -25.08 36.99 -13.35
CA GLN A 6 -24.38 35.94 -14.06
C GLN A 6 -25.35 34.81 -14.40
N THR A 7 -25.31 34.35 -15.65
CA THR A 7 -26.02 33.15 -16.11
C THR A 7 -25.05 32.04 -16.39
N GLY A 8 -25.46 30.78 -16.19
CA GLY A 8 -24.64 29.59 -16.50
C GLY A 8 -23.83 29.05 -15.32
N THR A 9 -23.87 29.72 -14.17
CA THR A 9 -23.42 29.17 -12.89
C THR A 9 -24.64 29.02 -11.98
N LYS A 10 -24.58 28.05 -11.05
CA LYS A 10 -25.63 27.90 -10.04
C LYS A 10 -25.44 28.85 -8.85
N GLU A 11 -24.45 29.72 -8.89
CA GLU A 11 -24.28 30.81 -7.96
C GLU A 11 -25.02 32.02 -8.48
N ILE A 12 -26.03 32.49 -7.72
CA ILE A 12 -26.79 33.70 -8.06
C ILE A 12 -25.97 34.88 -7.58
N GLN A 13 -25.40 35.62 -8.54
CA GLN A 13 -24.71 36.87 -8.27
C GLN A 13 -25.46 38.01 -8.97
N SER A 14 -25.70 39.06 -8.23
CA SER A 14 -26.29 40.26 -8.79
C SER A 14 -25.60 41.53 -8.26
N SER A 15 -25.49 42.53 -9.09
CA SER A 15 -25.02 43.85 -8.74
C SER A 15 -25.93 44.92 -9.30
N LEU A 16 -26.34 45.88 -8.50
CA LEU A 16 -27.07 47.05 -8.95
C LEU A 16 -26.08 48.17 -9.28
N VAL A 17 -26.06 48.59 -10.52
CA VAL A 17 -25.09 49.56 -11.04
C VAL A 17 -25.81 50.78 -11.58
N SER A 18 -25.39 51.97 -11.19
CA SER A 18 -25.76 53.20 -11.91
C SER A 18 -24.69 53.49 -12.97
N VAL A 19 -25.14 53.70 -14.20
CA VAL A 19 -24.25 54.11 -15.30
C VAL A 19 -24.63 55.54 -15.62
N ASP A 20 -23.68 56.47 -15.49
CA ASP A 20 -23.79 57.85 -15.95
C ASP A 20 -23.11 57.90 -17.35
N ASP A 21 -22.25 58.82 -17.62
CA ASP A 21 -21.66 59.02 -18.96
C ASP A 21 -20.30 58.25 -19.17
N VAL A 22 -19.98 57.30 -18.34
CA VAL A 22 -18.72 56.57 -18.42
C VAL A 22 -18.93 55.06 -18.34
N ASP A 23 -17.99 54.29 -18.93
CA ASP A 23 -18.01 52.84 -18.83
C ASP A 23 -17.84 52.38 -17.37
N VAL A 24 -18.70 51.47 -16.93
CA VAL A 24 -18.64 50.89 -15.60
C VAL A 24 -18.27 49.41 -15.72
N THR A 25 -17.17 49.03 -15.09
CA THR A 25 -16.77 47.61 -15.00
C THR A 25 -17.40 46.99 -13.77
N VAL A 26 -18.20 45.97 -13.98
CA VAL A 26 -18.83 45.19 -12.93
C VAL A 26 -18.02 43.86 -12.80
N ASN A 27 -17.31 43.70 -11.72
CA ASN A 27 -16.65 42.45 -11.40
C ASN A 27 -17.63 41.59 -10.59
N LEU A 28 -18.21 40.59 -11.24
CA LEU A 28 -18.99 39.57 -10.53
C LEU A 28 -18.02 38.60 -9.83
N LYS A 29 -18.37 38.22 -8.61
CA LYS A 29 -17.62 37.22 -7.86
C LYS A 29 -17.92 35.85 -8.45
N GLY A 30 -17.07 35.34 -9.32
CA GLY A 30 -17.19 34.03 -9.91
C GLY A 30 -16.10 33.14 -9.36
N GLN A 31 -16.25 32.61 -8.16
CA GLN A 31 -15.35 31.54 -7.64
C GLN A 31 -16.08 30.22 -7.74
N ALA A 32 -15.60 29.35 -8.60
CA ALA A 32 -15.91 27.93 -8.53
C ALA A 32 -14.91 27.31 -7.56
N PRO A 33 -15.28 27.08 -6.29
CA PRO A 33 -14.36 26.44 -5.36
C PRO A 33 -14.06 25.01 -5.81
N SER A 34 -12.86 24.56 -5.55
CA SER A 34 -12.40 23.20 -5.84
C SER A 34 -11.78 22.59 -4.58
N ILE A 35 -11.65 21.30 -4.59
CA ILE A 35 -10.88 20.56 -3.59
C ILE A 35 -9.83 19.71 -4.30
N ASP A 36 -8.71 19.45 -3.59
CA ASP A 36 -7.64 18.57 -3.99
C ASP A 36 -7.43 17.51 -2.87
N LYS A 37 -7.32 16.26 -3.25
CA LYS A 37 -7.24 15.14 -2.32
C LYS A 37 -5.95 14.38 -2.45
N THR A 38 -5.32 14.09 -1.33
CA THR A 38 -4.08 13.33 -1.26
C THR A 38 -4.11 12.27 -0.16
N ALA A 39 -3.25 11.26 -0.28
CA ALA A 39 -2.98 10.28 0.77
C ALA A 39 -1.50 10.30 1.15
N ASN A 40 -1.18 9.87 2.38
CA ASN A 40 0.19 9.76 2.86
C ASN A 40 0.95 8.54 2.31
N ALA A 41 0.30 7.71 1.51
CA ALA A 41 0.88 6.50 0.92
C ALA A 41 0.41 6.33 -0.54
N THR A 42 1.26 5.79 -1.39
CA THR A 42 0.97 5.47 -2.80
C THR A 42 0.62 4.00 -3.03
N THR A 43 0.96 3.14 -2.08
CA THR A 43 0.59 1.72 -1.99
C THR A 43 0.38 1.36 -0.53
N VAL A 44 -0.44 0.38 -0.23
CA VAL A 44 -0.80 0.01 1.13
C VAL A 44 -0.80 -1.49 1.35
N GLU A 45 -0.67 -1.91 2.59
CA GLU A 45 -0.89 -3.29 3.01
C GLU A 45 -2.16 -3.39 3.87
N ILE A 46 -2.75 -4.57 3.95
CA ILE A 46 -3.89 -4.85 4.83
C ILE A 46 -3.50 -4.57 6.29
N GLY A 47 -4.36 -3.83 6.98
CA GLY A 47 -4.15 -3.39 8.36
C GLY A 47 -3.48 -2.03 8.51
N GLN A 48 -2.89 -1.48 7.45
CA GLN A 48 -2.31 -0.13 7.44
C GLN A 48 -3.39 0.94 7.58
N VAL A 49 -3.06 2.03 8.29
CA VAL A 49 -3.89 3.23 8.34
C VAL A 49 -3.37 4.25 7.35
N VAL A 50 -4.27 4.72 6.49
CA VAL A 50 -4.01 5.78 5.51
C VAL A 50 -4.52 7.10 6.06
N THR A 51 -3.68 8.13 6.02
CA THR A 51 -4.08 9.51 6.30
C THR A 51 -4.46 10.19 5.00
N TYR A 52 -5.71 10.62 4.89
CA TYR A 52 -6.20 11.43 3.79
C TYR A 52 -6.20 12.90 4.15
N THR A 53 -5.84 13.74 3.20
CA THR A 53 -5.88 15.19 3.31
C THR A 53 -6.64 15.76 2.13
N ILE A 54 -7.71 16.52 2.40
CA ILE A 54 -8.41 17.31 1.42
C ILE A 54 -8.04 18.77 1.63
N LYS A 55 -7.61 19.44 0.58
CA LYS A 55 -7.31 20.86 0.54
C LYS A 55 -8.42 21.60 -0.19
N GLY A 56 -8.82 22.74 0.34
CA GLY A 56 -9.76 23.65 -0.28
C GLY A 56 -9.36 25.09 -0.01
N THR A 57 -10.02 26.03 -0.67
CA THR A 57 -9.82 27.46 -0.44
C THR A 57 -11.10 28.06 0.11
N ILE A 58 -11.03 28.92 1.12
CA ILE A 58 -12.18 29.62 1.68
C ILE A 58 -12.73 30.59 0.63
N PRO A 59 -13.93 30.35 0.08
CA PRO A 59 -14.53 31.26 -0.91
C PRO A 59 -14.99 32.56 -0.26
N ASP A 60 -15.08 33.65 -1.05
CA ASP A 60 -15.70 34.90 -0.60
C ASP A 60 -17.23 34.75 -0.60
N THR A 61 -17.80 34.62 0.59
CA THR A 61 -19.27 34.51 0.78
C THR A 61 -19.87 35.82 1.28
N THR A 62 -19.13 36.93 1.20
CA THR A 62 -19.62 38.26 1.64
C THR A 62 -20.86 38.64 0.87
N GLY A 63 -21.94 38.95 1.58
CA GLY A 63 -23.23 39.34 0.98
C GLY A 63 -24.17 38.17 0.63
N TYR A 64 -23.77 36.94 0.94
CA TYR A 64 -24.68 35.79 0.84
C TYR A 64 -25.33 35.49 2.19
N ASP A 65 -26.63 35.43 2.26
CA ASP A 65 -27.34 35.01 3.49
C ASP A 65 -27.14 33.55 3.81
N LYS A 66 -26.97 32.73 2.77
CA LYS A 66 -26.70 31.28 2.88
C LYS A 66 -25.58 30.91 1.94
N TYR A 67 -24.84 29.90 2.31
CA TYR A 67 -23.83 29.31 1.45
C TYR A 67 -23.64 27.84 1.84
N THR A 68 -23.79 26.94 0.90
CA THR A 68 -23.54 25.51 1.05
C THR A 68 -22.08 25.24 0.73
N TYR A 69 -21.41 24.48 1.58
CA TYR A 69 -20.08 23.97 1.35
C TYR A 69 -19.95 22.61 2.06
N LYS A 70 -20.18 21.54 1.32
CA LYS A 70 -20.15 20.17 1.86
C LYS A 70 -19.17 19.32 1.08
N ILE A 71 -18.32 18.62 1.80
CA ILE A 71 -17.41 17.64 1.24
C ILE A 71 -18.06 16.27 1.40
N HIS A 72 -18.18 15.55 0.30
CA HIS A 72 -18.63 14.17 0.25
C HIS A 72 -17.43 13.30 -0.10
N ASP A 73 -17.19 12.28 0.70
CA ASP A 73 -16.07 11.35 0.56
C ASP A 73 -16.57 9.91 0.56
N THR A 74 -16.09 9.10 -0.38
CA THR A 74 -16.56 7.72 -0.54
C THR A 74 -15.37 6.76 -0.59
N LEU A 75 -15.33 5.83 0.36
CA LEU A 75 -14.38 4.73 0.42
C LEU A 75 -14.90 3.51 -0.36
N THR A 76 -14.00 2.80 -1.05
CA THR A 76 -14.30 1.46 -1.58
C THR A 76 -14.28 0.39 -0.48
N GLU A 77 -14.70 -0.83 -0.80
CA GLU A 77 -14.84 -1.95 0.14
C GLU A 77 -13.57 -2.27 0.93
N GLY A 78 -12.39 -2.08 0.35
CA GLY A 78 -11.10 -2.33 1.00
C GLY A 78 -10.69 -1.32 2.07
N LEU A 79 -11.52 -0.32 2.39
CA LEU A 79 -11.22 0.74 3.34
C LEU A 79 -12.37 0.95 4.34
N ASP A 80 -12.03 1.19 5.60
CA ASP A 80 -12.98 1.56 6.65
C ASP A 80 -12.51 2.83 7.37
N PHE A 81 -13.40 3.81 7.60
CA PHE A 81 -13.07 4.99 8.42
C PHE A 81 -12.66 4.58 9.84
N VAL A 82 -11.59 5.20 10.34
CA VAL A 82 -11.08 5.00 11.71
C VAL A 82 -10.87 6.34 12.40
N LYS A 83 -10.92 6.36 13.75
CA LYS A 83 -10.90 7.60 14.54
C LYS A 83 -9.56 8.35 14.48
N ASP A 84 -8.45 7.63 14.29
CA ASP A 84 -7.10 8.17 14.45
C ASP A 84 -6.07 7.42 13.62
N ALA A 85 -4.83 7.92 13.62
CA ALA A 85 -3.70 7.36 12.90
C ALA A 85 -3.21 5.98 13.42
N VAL A 86 -3.68 5.53 14.59
CA VAL A 86 -3.36 4.20 15.12
C VAL A 86 -4.43 3.16 14.76
N GLY A 87 -5.53 3.60 14.11
CA GLY A 87 -6.55 2.70 13.59
C GLY A 87 -7.62 2.32 14.60
N THR A 88 -7.91 3.18 15.57
CA THR A 88 -9.03 2.99 16.51
C THR A 88 -10.34 2.91 15.75
N ALA A 89 -11.09 1.84 15.95
CA ALA A 89 -12.32 1.57 15.22
C ALA A 89 -13.35 2.71 15.37
N GLN A 90 -13.96 3.10 14.25
CA GLN A 90 -15.06 4.05 14.23
C GLN A 90 -16.37 3.34 14.58
N GLU A 91 -17.11 3.91 15.50
CA GLU A 91 -18.44 3.40 15.92
C GLU A 91 -19.51 4.47 15.65
N GLY A 92 -20.67 4.03 15.18
CA GLY A 92 -21.80 4.90 14.86
C GLY A 92 -21.53 5.78 13.62
N THR A 93 -22.38 6.76 13.42
CA THR A 93 -22.39 7.61 12.22
C THR A 93 -21.79 9.00 12.43
N SER A 94 -21.49 9.39 13.67
CA SER A 94 -20.80 10.66 13.94
C SER A 94 -19.28 10.45 13.87
N TYR A 95 -18.63 11.15 12.95
CA TYR A 95 -17.20 11.00 12.66
C TYR A 95 -16.46 12.33 12.80
N ASN A 96 -15.40 12.36 13.59
CA ASN A 96 -14.62 13.56 13.81
C ASN A 96 -13.46 13.67 12.82
N VAL A 97 -13.37 14.81 12.14
CA VAL A 97 -12.27 15.18 11.26
C VAL A 97 -11.55 16.41 11.80
N SER A 98 -10.29 16.57 11.43
CA SER A 98 -9.49 17.75 11.76
C SER A 98 -9.53 18.76 10.62
N VAL A 99 -9.91 20.02 10.90
CA VAL A 99 -9.94 21.10 9.90
C VAL A 99 -8.98 22.21 10.37
N LYS A 100 -8.13 22.70 9.44
CA LYS A 100 -7.11 23.72 9.76
C LYS A 100 -7.00 24.74 8.63
N ILE A 101 -6.93 26.05 8.95
CA ILE A 101 -6.66 27.13 7.98
C ILE A 101 -5.15 27.40 8.01
N GLY A 102 -4.50 27.26 6.84
CA GLY A 102 -3.06 27.50 6.71
C GLY A 102 -2.24 26.77 7.79
N GLU A 103 -1.39 27.51 8.51
CA GLU A 103 -0.60 26.98 9.64
C GLU A 103 -1.27 27.26 11.01
N GLY A 104 -2.56 27.60 11.03
CA GLY A 104 -3.33 27.85 12.25
C GLY A 104 -3.56 26.58 13.08
N GLN A 105 -4.29 26.75 14.19
CA GLN A 105 -4.68 25.62 15.02
C GLN A 105 -5.74 24.75 14.30
N ALA A 106 -5.64 23.44 14.48
CA ALA A 106 -6.63 22.51 14.00
C ALA A 106 -7.88 22.53 14.89
N GLU A 107 -9.05 22.50 14.27
CA GLU A 107 -10.35 22.38 14.91
C GLU A 107 -10.94 21.01 14.59
N THR A 108 -11.64 20.40 15.55
CA THR A 108 -12.42 19.19 15.29
C THR A 108 -13.79 19.55 14.74
N LYS A 109 -14.17 18.96 13.62
CA LYS A 109 -15.49 19.07 13.03
C LYS A 109 -16.15 17.71 12.95
N ALA A 110 -17.46 17.65 13.21
CA ALA A 110 -18.23 16.43 13.08
C ALA A 110 -18.72 16.28 11.64
N ALA A 111 -18.40 15.15 11.04
CA ALA A 111 -18.98 14.67 9.79
C ALA A 111 -20.01 13.57 10.07
N THR A 112 -20.87 13.28 9.11
CA THR A 112 -21.84 12.17 9.19
C THR A 112 -21.41 11.06 8.25
N LEU A 113 -21.35 9.83 8.78
CA LEU A 113 -21.14 8.63 7.97
C LEU A 113 -22.49 8.04 7.56
N SER A 114 -22.55 7.50 6.35
CA SER A 114 -23.73 6.88 5.75
C SER A 114 -23.33 5.82 4.71
N GLY A 115 -24.32 5.29 4.00
CA GLY A 115 -24.10 4.26 2.99
C GLY A 115 -23.83 2.88 3.60
N GLU A 116 -23.52 1.94 2.73
CA GLU A 116 -23.19 0.58 3.15
C GLU A 116 -21.90 0.58 3.96
N ASN A 117 -21.91 -0.05 5.13
CA ASN A 117 -20.80 -0.10 6.07
C ASN A 117 -20.22 1.27 6.46
N ASN A 118 -21.04 2.33 6.43
CA ASN A 118 -20.62 3.70 6.77
C ASN A 118 -19.46 4.23 5.91
N ARG A 119 -19.37 3.86 4.65
CA ARG A 119 -18.27 4.23 3.73
C ARG A 119 -18.45 5.57 3.01
N ILE A 120 -19.52 6.29 3.29
CA ILE A 120 -19.75 7.64 2.76
C ILE A 120 -19.68 8.64 3.92
N MET A 121 -18.76 9.59 3.84
CA MET A 121 -18.65 10.71 4.76
C MET A 121 -19.21 11.97 4.15
N THR A 122 -20.07 12.67 4.88
CA THR A 122 -20.51 14.03 4.55
C THR A 122 -20.04 14.99 5.63
N LEU A 123 -19.18 15.92 5.27
CA LEU A 123 -18.68 16.99 6.12
C LEU A 123 -19.29 18.32 5.71
N ASP A 124 -20.20 18.87 6.52
CA ASP A 124 -20.82 20.18 6.28
C ASP A 124 -19.97 21.29 6.91
N LEU A 125 -19.32 22.06 6.06
CA LEU A 125 -18.51 23.24 6.43
C LEU A 125 -19.22 24.58 6.13
N SER A 126 -20.50 24.57 5.76
CA SER A 126 -21.24 25.75 5.32
C SER A 126 -21.17 26.91 6.32
N GLU A 127 -21.45 26.64 7.57
CA GLU A 127 -21.37 27.65 8.65
C GLU A 127 -19.91 28.04 8.95
N TRP A 128 -19.01 27.04 8.97
CA TRP A 128 -17.59 27.29 9.25
C TRP A 128 -16.97 28.20 8.19
N ILE A 129 -17.23 27.99 6.90
CA ILE A 129 -16.80 28.87 5.79
C ILE A 129 -17.30 30.30 5.98
N ARG A 130 -18.58 30.48 6.31
CA ARG A 130 -19.16 31.80 6.53
C ARG A 130 -18.58 32.53 7.74
N ASN A 131 -18.22 31.81 8.79
CA ASN A 131 -17.63 32.37 10.01
C ASN A 131 -16.14 32.71 9.85
N ASN A 132 -15.47 32.18 8.82
CA ASN A 132 -14.04 32.40 8.58
C ASN A 132 -13.76 33.33 7.39
N GLN A 133 -14.66 34.30 7.11
CA GLN A 133 -14.50 35.21 5.98
C GLN A 133 -13.30 36.19 6.11
N ASN A 134 -12.74 36.37 7.29
CA ASN A 134 -11.46 37.08 7.48
C ASN A 134 -10.27 36.33 6.84
N SER A 135 -10.45 35.03 6.57
CA SER A 135 -9.46 34.14 5.94
C SER A 135 -9.83 33.77 4.50
N LYS A 136 -10.76 34.52 3.87
CA LYS A 136 -11.12 34.26 2.47
C LYS A 136 -9.89 34.28 1.55
N GLY A 137 -9.85 33.35 0.61
CA GLY A 137 -8.72 33.13 -0.27
C GLY A 137 -7.56 32.30 0.35
N GLN A 138 -7.61 32.02 1.65
CA GLN A 138 -6.62 31.12 2.27
C GLN A 138 -6.99 29.66 2.07
N GLU A 139 -5.96 28.81 1.96
CA GLU A 139 -6.11 27.35 1.93
C GLU A 139 -6.50 26.85 3.32
N PHE A 140 -7.39 25.87 3.35
CA PHE A 140 -7.64 25.03 4.52
C PHE A 140 -7.42 23.56 4.18
N THR A 141 -7.18 22.77 5.20
CA THR A 141 -6.99 21.31 5.09
C THR A 141 -7.99 20.58 5.97
N VAL A 142 -8.53 19.49 5.44
CA VAL A 142 -9.30 18.50 6.21
C VAL A 142 -8.49 17.21 6.28
N THR A 143 -8.26 16.71 7.49
CA THR A 143 -7.49 15.47 7.72
C THR A 143 -8.36 14.43 8.41
N TYR A 144 -8.34 13.20 7.89
CA TYR A 144 -9.06 12.05 8.42
C TYR A 144 -8.33 10.74 8.07
N TYR A 145 -8.84 9.62 8.57
CA TYR A 145 -8.13 8.34 8.54
C TYR A 145 -9.03 7.22 8.05
N ALA A 146 -8.45 6.30 7.27
CA ALA A 146 -9.08 5.03 6.96
C ALA A 146 -8.09 3.88 7.09
N LYS A 147 -8.57 2.70 7.50
CA LYS A 147 -7.79 1.48 7.65
C LYS A 147 -8.08 0.55 6.48
N VAL A 148 -7.01 -0.03 5.94
CA VAL A 148 -7.08 -1.05 4.90
C VAL A 148 -7.57 -2.35 5.53
N ASN A 149 -8.67 -2.89 5.04
CA ASN A 149 -9.27 -4.13 5.53
C ASN A 149 -8.97 -5.34 4.62
N ALA A 150 -9.50 -6.52 4.96
CA ALA A 150 -9.22 -7.76 4.24
C ALA A 150 -9.80 -7.81 2.81
N ASP A 151 -10.76 -6.92 2.48
CA ASP A 151 -11.37 -6.82 1.15
C ASP A 151 -10.54 -5.96 0.17
N ALA A 152 -9.41 -5.40 0.63
CA ALA A 152 -8.48 -4.65 -0.19
C ALA A 152 -7.69 -5.56 -1.13
N VAL A 153 -8.37 -6.14 -2.11
CA VAL A 153 -7.78 -7.02 -3.12
C VAL A 153 -7.43 -6.19 -4.35
N VAL A 154 -6.12 -5.93 -4.54
CA VAL A 154 -5.50 -5.23 -5.69
C VAL A 154 -5.75 -3.73 -5.72
N GLN A 155 -6.92 -3.20 -5.38
CA GLN A 155 -7.18 -1.77 -5.52
C GLN A 155 -8.09 -1.24 -4.42
N THR A 156 -7.65 -0.20 -3.72
CA THR A 156 -8.50 0.59 -2.84
C THR A 156 -8.53 2.03 -3.33
N ASN A 157 -9.73 2.58 -3.48
CA ASN A 157 -9.96 3.93 -3.94
C ASN A 157 -10.70 4.73 -2.89
N ASN A 158 -10.35 6.01 -2.81
CA ASN A 158 -11.07 6.97 -2.01
C ASN A 158 -11.33 8.22 -2.85
N SER A 159 -12.60 8.53 -3.13
CA SER A 159 -13.01 9.67 -3.96
C SER A 159 -13.72 10.72 -3.14
N ALA A 160 -13.45 12.00 -3.43
CA ALA A 160 -14.14 13.12 -2.82
C ALA A 160 -14.63 14.12 -3.86
N HIS A 161 -15.78 14.74 -3.59
CA HIS A 161 -16.29 15.87 -4.34
C HIS A 161 -16.83 16.94 -3.40
N LEU A 162 -16.93 18.16 -3.91
CA LEU A 162 -17.47 19.31 -3.20
C LEU A 162 -18.85 19.67 -3.75
N GLU A 163 -19.83 19.80 -2.85
CA GLU A 163 -21.11 20.41 -3.10
C GLU A 163 -21.10 21.85 -2.57
N TYR A 164 -21.39 22.84 -3.43
CA TYR A 164 -21.34 24.26 -3.05
C TYR A 164 -22.39 25.10 -3.77
N GLY A 165 -22.66 26.26 -3.21
CA GLY A 165 -23.54 27.26 -3.82
C GLY A 165 -24.20 28.17 -2.78
N ASN A 166 -24.66 29.34 -3.23
CA ASN A 166 -25.39 30.32 -2.41
C ASN A 166 -26.91 30.09 -2.39
N ASP A 167 -27.40 29.12 -3.14
CA ASP A 167 -28.76 28.62 -3.10
C ASP A 167 -28.79 27.17 -2.65
N PRO A 168 -29.17 26.86 -1.40
CA PRO A 168 -29.20 25.51 -0.86
C PRO A 168 -30.13 24.56 -1.63
N GLU A 169 -31.11 25.06 -2.34
CA GLU A 169 -32.05 24.24 -3.14
C GLU A 169 -31.48 23.93 -4.54
N ASN A 170 -30.39 24.60 -4.95
CA ASN A 170 -29.81 24.45 -6.27
C ASN A 170 -28.28 24.57 -6.23
N THR A 171 -27.62 23.59 -5.61
CA THR A 171 -26.19 23.53 -5.47
C THR A 171 -25.47 23.04 -6.72
N THR A 172 -24.16 23.29 -6.81
CA THR A 172 -23.24 22.77 -7.83
C THR A 172 -22.34 21.71 -7.17
N THR A 173 -22.00 20.67 -7.92
CA THR A 173 -21.07 19.63 -7.47
C THR A 173 -19.82 19.63 -8.36
N THR A 174 -18.64 19.60 -7.78
CA THR A 174 -17.38 19.45 -8.53
C THR A 174 -17.25 18.03 -9.10
N THR A 175 -16.34 17.83 -10.04
CA THR A 175 -15.86 16.49 -10.37
C THR A 175 -15.19 15.86 -9.15
N SER A 176 -15.30 14.55 -9.02
CA SER A 176 -14.61 13.81 -7.96
C SER A 176 -13.09 13.85 -8.16
N ASP A 177 -12.37 14.04 -7.07
CA ASP A 177 -10.94 13.80 -6.99
C ASP A 177 -10.72 12.46 -6.30
N GLU A 178 -9.95 11.56 -6.94
CA GLU A 178 -9.78 10.17 -6.51
C GLU A 178 -8.32 9.86 -6.20
N VAL A 179 -8.10 9.20 -5.06
CA VAL A 179 -6.79 8.66 -4.66
C VAL A 179 -6.85 7.15 -4.68
N VAL A 180 -5.94 6.55 -5.45
CA VAL A 180 -5.77 5.10 -5.59
C VAL A 180 -4.59 4.63 -4.76
N THR A 181 -4.84 3.71 -3.83
CA THR A 181 -3.82 3.10 -2.96
C THR A 181 -3.88 1.57 -3.08
N PRO A 182 -3.22 0.96 -4.08
CA PRO A 182 -3.31 -0.47 -4.34
C PRO A 182 -2.58 -1.31 -3.31
N THR A 183 -3.06 -2.56 -3.14
CA THR A 183 -2.33 -3.69 -2.56
C THR A 183 -1.90 -4.65 -3.65
N TYR A 184 -0.95 -5.54 -3.37
CA TYR A 184 -0.42 -6.50 -4.35
C TYR A 184 -0.40 -7.92 -3.81
N PRO A 185 -0.60 -8.93 -4.66
CA PRO A 185 -0.38 -10.31 -4.31
C PRO A 185 1.10 -10.70 -4.42
N LEU A 186 1.45 -11.79 -3.74
CA LEU A 186 2.65 -12.58 -3.94
C LEU A 186 2.22 -14.00 -4.32
N ASP A 187 2.57 -14.41 -5.54
CA ASP A 187 2.33 -15.72 -6.08
C ASP A 187 3.63 -16.51 -6.14
N VAL A 188 3.62 -17.75 -5.63
CA VAL A 188 4.79 -18.63 -5.60
C VAL A 188 4.45 -19.96 -6.26
N ARG A 189 5.29 -20.38 -7.21
CA ARG A 189 5.29 -21.72 -7.78
C ARG A 189 6.40 -22.56 -7.16
N LYS A 190 6.00 -23.45 -6.27
CA LYS A 190 6.91 -24.37 -5.58
C LYS A 190 6.99 -25.69 -6.32
N THR A 191 8.18 -26.03 -6.84
CA THR A 191 8.41 -27.23 -7.63
C THR A 191 9.67 -27.99 -7.19
N ASP A 192 9.81 -29.21 -7.71
CA ASP A 192 11.09 -29.92 -7.75
C ASP A 192 11.93 -29.48 -8.99
N THR A 193 13.08 -30.11 -9.17
CA THR A 193 13.97 -29.84 -10.32
C THR A 193 13.41 -30.32 -11.66
N LYS A 194 12.29 -31.07 -11.67
CA LYS A 194 11.59 -31.55 -12.85
C LYS A 194 10.30 -30.78 -13.11
N GLU A 195 10.10 -29.62 -12.47
CA GLU A 195 8.90 -28.78 -12.54
C GLU A 195 7.63 -29.42 -11.96
N THR A 196 7.76 -30.48 -11.15
CA THR A 196 6.59 -31.07 -10.46
C THR A 196 6.24 -30.21 -9.24
N LEU A 197 4.96 -29.84 -9.13
CA LEU A 197 4.46 -29.06 -8.00
C LEU A 197 4.70 -29.81 -6.67
N LEU A 198 5.16 -29.08 -5.66
CA LEU A 198 5.43 -29.59 -4.32
C LEU A 198 4.45 -29.00 -3.31
N ALA A 199 3.67 -29.87 -2.67
CA ALA A 199 2.85 -29.53 -1.51
C ALA A 199 3.63 -29.65 -0.20
N GLY A 200 3.17 -28.95 0.83
CA GLY A 200 3.70 -29.07 2.20
C GLY A 200 5.00 -28.31 2.47
N ALA A 201 5.50 -27.53 1.52
CA ALA A 201 6.52 -26.53 1.85
C ALA A 201 5.88 -25.43 2.70
N VAL A 202 6.53 -25.03 3.79
CA VAL A 202 6.07 -23.96 4.67
C VAL A 202 6.98 -22.75 4.52
N PHE A 203 6.35 -21.60 4.27
CA PHE A 203 7.02 -20.31 4.09
C PHE A 203 6.57 -19.28 5.12
N ARG A 204 7.49 -18.36 5.46
CA ARG A 204 7.22 -17.10 6.16
C ARG A 204 7.76 -15.94 5.35
N LEU A 205 7.08 -14.80 5.39
CA LEU A 205 7.47 -13.58 4.68
C LEU A 205 7.90 -12.49 5.66
N TYR A 206 9.03 -11.84 5.39
CA TYR A 206 9.61 -10.80 6.24
C TYR A 206 9.80 -9.49 5.48
N LYS A 207 9.76 -8.36 6.21
CA LYS A 207 9.98 -7.01 5.65
C LYS A 207 11.44 -6.55 5.69
N ASN A 208 12.33 -7.33 6.28
CA ASN A 208 13.76 -7.04 6.29
C ASN A 208 14.60 -8.32 6.36
N GLU A 209 15.80 -8.22 5.83
CA GLU A 209 16.72 -9.35 5.69
C GLU A 209 17.22 -9.90 7.03
N THR A 210 17.44 -9.03 8.02
CA THR A 210 17.94 -9.43 9.34
C THR A 210 16.96 -10.37 10.05
N ASP A 211 15.67 -10.01 10.06
CA ASP A 211 14.63 -10.83 10.67
C ASP A 211 14.41 -12.14 9.89
N ALA A 212 14.52 -12.09 8.55
CA ALA A 212 14.43 -13.26 7.67
C ALA A 212 15.57 -14.25 7.93
N ASN A 213 16.82 -13.78 8.01
CA ASN A 213 17.98 -14.62 8.31
C ASN A 213 17.90 -15.23 9.72
N ALA A 214 17.31 -14.52 10.67
CA ALA A 214 17.06 -15.01 12.02
C ALA A 214 15.83 -15.95 12.10
N ALA A 215 14.99 -15.98 11.07
CA ALA A 215 13.71 -16.71 11.02
C ALA A 215 12.86 -16.50 12.30
N ASN A 216 12.85 -15.27 12.80
CA ASN A 216 12.22 -14.91 14.09
C ASN A 216 10.69 -14.71 13.97
N GLU A 217 10.04 -14.34 15.09
CA GLU A 217 8.59 -14.14 15.18
C GLU A 217 8.11 -12.76 14.64
N LYS A 218 8.90 -12.11 13.77
CA LYS A 218 8.54 -10.83 13.13
C LYS A 218 8.09 -11.00 11.67
N ALA A 219 7.81 -12.23 11.26
CA ALA A 219 7.21 -12.48 9.96
C ALA A 219 5.83 -11.80 9.83
N ILE A 220 5.43 -11.52 8.61
CA ILE A 220 4.09 -11.02 8.31
C ILE A 220 3.06 -12.04 8.76
N LYS A 221 2.08 -11.56 9.53
CA LYS A 221 0.99 -12.38 10.02
C LYS A 221 -0.06 -12.55 8.92
N VAL A 222 -0.59 -13.76 8.82
CA VAL A 222 -1.50 -14.15 7.75
C VAL A 222 -2.67 -14.97 8.28
N THR A 223 -3.77 -14.95 7.55
CA THR A 223 -4.90 -15.87 7.72
C THR A 223 -5.16 -16.59 6.40
N GLY A 224 -5.69 -17.80 6.46
CA GLY A 224 -5.94 -18.61 5.26
C GLY A 224 -5.43 -20.03 5.41
N SER A 225 -5.58 -20.83 4.36
CA SER A 225 -5.17 -22.23 4.28
C SER A 225 -5.09 -22.69 2.83
N ASP A 226 -4.63 -23.91 2.63
CA ASP A 226 -4.63 -24.60 1.33
C ASP A 226 -4.02 -23.74 0.21
N GLY A 227 -2.84 -23.21 0.45
CA GLY A 227 -2.09 -22.41 -0.52
C GLY A 227 -2.64 -21.00 -0.77
N SER A 228 -3.68 -20.56 -0.08
CA SER A 228 -4.27 -19.23 -0.26
C SER A 228 -4.36 -18.47 1.07
N TYR A 229 -3.70 -17.33 1.13
CA TYR A 229 -3.51 -16.54 2.35
C TYR A 229 -3.77 -15.05 2.09
N VAL A 230 -4.10 -14.35 3.17
CA VAL A 230 -4.27 -12.90 3.20
C VAL A 230 -3.49 -12.34 4.39
N VAL A 231 -2.86 -11.19 4.23
CA VAL A 231 -2.21 -10.47 5.34
C VAL A 231 -3.26 -10.15 6.40
N ASP A 232 -2.97 -10.53 7.65
CA ASP A 232 -3.85 -10.30 8.78
C ASP A 232 -3.04 -9.95 10.03
N PRO A 233 -2.85 -8.66 10.35
CA PRO A 233 -2.08 -8.22 11.51
C PRO A 233 -2.64 -8.72 12.86
N THR A 234 -3.91 -9.15 12.90
CA THR A 234 -4.58 -9.65 14.11
C THR A 234 -4.37 -11.15 14.33
N SER A 235 -3.94 -11.87 13.28
CA SER A 235 -3.64 -13.30 13.35
C SER A 235 -2.44 -13.59 14.26
N SER A 236 -2.39 -14.80 14.80
CA SER A 236 -1.19 -15.36 15.42
C SER A 236 -0.37 -16.22 14.44
N ASN A 237 -0.93 -16.55 13.28
CA ASN A 237 -0.27 -17.40 12.27
C ASN A 237 0.65 -16.56 11.36
N MET A 238 1.81 -17.11 11.02
CA MET A 238 2.78 -16.55 10.08
C MET A 238 3.17 -17.56 8.99
N ASP A 239 2.69 -18.80 9.12
CA ASP A 239 3.08 -19.90 8.25
C ASP A 239 2.12 -20.02 7.06
N MET A 240 2.70 -20.15 5.86
CA MET A 240 1.99 -20.33 4.61
C MET A 240 2.45 -21.65 3.98
N THR A 241 1.53 -22.59 3.76
CA THR A 241 1.83 -23.93 3.25
C THR A 241 1.40 -24.06 1.80
N THR A 242 2.26 -24.60 0.93
CA THR A 242 1.97 -24.85 -0.47
C THR A 242 1.00 -26.02 -0.64
N LYS A 243 0.10 -25.92 -1.62
CA LYS A 243 -0.84 -26.99 -1.98
C LYS A 243 -0.31 -27.85 -3.14
N ALA A 244 -1.00 -28.96 -3.40
CA ALA A 244 -0.59 -29.96 -4.42
C ALA A 244 -0.94 -29.54 -5.86
N THR A 245 -1.84 -28.55 -6.03
CA THR A 245 -2.35 -28.11 -7.33
C THR A 245 -2.09 -26.63 -7.53
N ASP A 246 -2.08 -26.17 -8.75
CA ASP A 246 -2.01 -24.75 -9.10
C ASP A 246 -3.36 -24.16 -9.52
N ASP A 247 -4.42 -24.96 -9.52
CA ASP A 247 -5.77 -24.60 -9.97
C ASP A 247 -5.76 -23.89 -11.34
N SER A 248 -4.83 -24.27 -12.21
CA SER A 248 -4.59 -23.66 -13.53
C SER A 248 -4.15 -22.19 -13.48
N LYS A 249 -3.64 -21.72 -12.33
CA LYS A 249 -3.13 -20.34 -12.13
C LYS A 249 -1.61 -20.24 -12.28
N GLY A 250 -0.92 -21.37 -12.33
CA GLY A 250 0.54 -21.43 -12.45
C GLY A 250 1.31 -21.31 -11.12
N TYR A 251 0.62 -21.11 -9.99
CA TYR A 251 1.22 -21.03 -8.64
C TYR A 251 0.47 -21.93 -7.65
N ASN A 252 1.14 -22.39 -6.62
CA ASN A 252 0.56 -23.21 -5.56
C ASN A 252 0.69 -22.62 -4.15
N LEU A 253 1.10 -21.35 -4.07
CA LEU A 253 1.00 -20.52 -2.89
C LEU A 253 0.66 -19.09 -3.32
N HIS A 254 -0.31 -18.48 -2.65
CA HIS A 254 -0.84 -17.15 -2.92
C HIS A 254 -0.98 -16.37 -1.61
N LEU A 255 -0.52 -15.13 -1.57
CA LEU A 255 -0.70 -14.20 -0.47
C LEU A 255 -1.21 -12.87 -1.01
N ASN A 256 -2.36 -12.40 -0.54
CA ASN A 256 -2.89 -11.06 -0.83
C ASN A 256 -2.55 -10.03 0.23
N GLY A 257 -2.53 -8.76 -0.17
CA GLY A 257 -2.59 -7.62 0.74
C GLY A 257 -1.25 -6.99 1.10
N LEU A 258 -0.24 -7.10 0.22
CA LEU A 258 1.08 -6.49 0.40
C LEU A 258 1.16 -5.09 -0.23
N ALA A 259 1.91 -4.18 0.37
CA ALA A 259 2.35 -2.93 -0.26
C ALA A 259 3.48 -3.18 -1.28
N ALA A 260 3.81 -2.18 -2.10
CA ALA A 260 5.09 -2.20 -2.81
C ALA A 260 6.26 -2.10 -1.82
N GLY A 261 7.34 -2.81 -2.10
CA GLY A 261 8.51 -2.86 -1.23
C GLY A 261 9.35 -4.12 -1.39
N ASP A 262 10.39 -4.22 -0.57
CA ASP A 262 11.26 -5.38 -0.49
C ASP A 262 10.77 -6.33 0.59
N TYR A 263 10.79 -7.62 0.28
CA TYR A 263 10.40 -8.72 1.15
C TYR A 263 11.41 -9.86 1.07
N TRP A 264 11.45 -10.70 2.10
CA TRP A 264 12.29 -11.88 2.16
C TRP A 264 11.44 -13.09 2.50
N LEU A 265 11.35 -14.02 1.55
CA LEU A 265 10.61 -15.27 1.67
C LEU A 265 11.52 -16.35 2.21
N VAL A 266 11.18 -16.92 3.35
CA VAL A 266 11.97 -17.96 4.05
C VAL A 266 11.20 -19.26 4.02
N GLU A 267 11.78 -20.32 3.47
CA GLU A 267 11.25 -21.67 3.62
C GLU A 267 11.62 -22.17 5.04
N THR A 268 10.62 -22.32 5.91
CA THR A 268 10.83 -22.82 7.28
C THR A 268 10.83 -24.33 7.34
N GLN A 269 10.07 -24.98 6.44
CA GLN A 269 10.00 -26.43 6.28
C GLN A 269 9.93 -26.78 4.80
N ALA A 270 10.80 -27.68 4.33
CA ALA A 270 10.72 -28.27 3.00
C ALA A 270 9.69 -29.42 2.97
N PRO A 271 9.13 -29.77 1.78
CA PRO A 271 8.36 -30.99 1.62
C PRO A 271 9.18 -32.24 1.97
N ASP A 272 8.49 -33.30 2.37
CA ASP A 272 9.15 -34.59 2.72
C ASP A 272 10.00 -35.12 1.57
N GLY A 273 11.26 -35.45 1.87
CA GLY A 273 12.23 -35.97 0.90
C GLY A 273 12.97 -34.89 0.09
N TYR A 274 12.75 -33.62 0.38
CA TYR A 274 13.41 -32.49 -0.28
C TYR A 274 14.29 -31.70 0.68
N ASN A 275 15.32 -31.07 0.12
CA ASN A 275 16.22 -30.22 0.86
C ASN A 275 15.62 -28.80 1.01
N LYS A 276 15.62 -28.29 2.24
CA LYS A 276 15.19 -26.93 2.55
C LYS A 276 16.14 -25.90 1.93
N LEU A 277 15.61 -24.75 1.50
CA LEU A 277 16.41 -23.60 1.07
C LEU A 277 17.33 -23.14 2.22
N THR A 278 18.56 -22.81 1.88
CA THR A 278 19.59 -22.40 2.84
C THR A 278 19.61 -20.91 3.14
N ALA A 279 18.97 -20.11 2.28
CA ALA A 279 18.90 -18.65 2.39
C ALA A 279 17.50 -18.12 2.06
N PRO A 280 17.13 -16.97 2.60
CA PRO A 280 15.92 -16.24 2.17
C PRO A 280 15.97 -15.88 0.69
N VAL A 281 14.83 -15.88 0.03
CA VAL A 281 14.63 -15.38 -1.34
C VAL A 281 14.17 -13.94 -1.25
N LYS A 282 14.91 -13.00 -1.82
CA LYS A 282 14.47 -11.61 -1.90
C LYS A 282 13.41 -11.44 -2.98
N VAL A 283 12.29 -10.84 -2.60
CA VAL A 283 11.19 -10.48 -3.51
C VAL A 283 10.97 -8.98 -3.43
N THR A 284 10.93 -8.30 -4.60
CA THR A 284 10.64 -6.88 -4.66
C THR A 284 9.37 -6.65 -5.47
N ILE A 285 8.38 -5.97 -4.87
CA ILE A 285 7.15 -5.53 -5.52
C ILE A 285 7.29 -4.05 -5.84
N THR A 286 7.10 -3.66 -7.10
CA THR A 286 7.25 -2.28 -7.57
C THR A 286 5.99 -1.80 -8.26
N LYS A 287 5.38 -0.71 -7.76
CA LYS A 287 4.30 0.00 -8.45
C LYS A 287 4.83 0.66 -9.72
N THR A 288 4.17 0.46 -10.85
CA THR A 288 4.51 1.08 -12.15
C THR A 288 3.40 1.95 -12.72
N GLY A 289 2.19 1.86 -12.18
CA GLY A 289 1.01 2.64 -12.54
C GLY A 289 -0.05 2.48 -11.46
N ASP A 290 -1.24 3.03 -11.64
CA ASP A 290 -2.32 2.92 -10.64
C ASP A 290 -2.82 1.49 -10.48
N THR A 291 -2.83 0.71 -11.56
CA THR A 291 -3.21 -0.71 -11.58
C THR A 291 -2.04 -1.62 -11.98
N GLU A 292 -0.90 -1.04 -12.37
CA GLU A 292 0.23 -1.75 -12.91
C GLU A 292 1.34 -1.93 -11.88
N TRP A 293 1.96 -3.10 -11.88
CA TRP A 293 3.04 -3.45 -10.97
C TRP A 293 3.95 -4.53 -11.55
N LYS A 294 5.15 -4.64 -10.99
CA LYS A 294 6.15 -5.66 -11.31
C LYS A 294 6.58 -6.36 -10.05
N ILE A 295 7.01 -7.61 -10.20
CA ILE A 295 7.67 -8.37 -9.15
C ILE A 295 9.02 -8.86 -9.65
N SER A 296 10.02 -8.88 -8.76
CA SER A 296 11.33 -9.45 -9.06
C SER A 296 11.77 -10.40 -7.96
N LYS A 297 12.59 -11.39 -8.34
CA LYS A 297 13.24 -12.34 -7.45
C LYS A 297 14.74 -12.13 -7.51
N ASP A 298 15.37 -11.85 -6.38
CA ASP A 298 16.82 -11.60 -6.25
C ASP A 298 17.37 -10.54 -7.24
N GLY A 299 16.49 -9.63 -7.70
CA GLY A 299 16.78 -8.56 -8.65
C GLY A 299 16.35 -8.84 -10.10
N ASP A 300 16.01 -10.08 -10.45
CA ASP A 300 15.55 -10.45 -11.78
C ASP A 300 14.02 -10.28 -11.87
N ASN A 301 13.54 -9.64 -12.95
CA ASN A 301 12.10 -9.40 -13.14
C ASN A 301 11.39 -10.68 -13.54
N GLU A 302 10.28 -10.99 -12.85
CA GLU A 302 9.39 -12.11 -13.20
C GLU A 302 8.23 -11.60 -14.07
N GLU A 303 8.27 -11.95 -15.34
CA GLU A 303 7.31 -11.41 -16.32
C GLU A 303 5.88 -11.92 -16.12
N ASP A 304 5.74 -13.16 -15.66
CA ASP A 304 4.46 -13.79 -15.31
C ASP A 304 3.98 -13.43 -13.90
N LYS A 305 4.77 -12.64 -13.15
CA LYS A 305 4.52 -12.21 -11.77
C LYS A 305 4.48 -13.37 -10.76
N ILE A 306 5.10 -14.52 -11.08
CA ILE A 306 5.15 -15.69 -10.22
C ILE A 306 6.61 -15.92 -9.79
N ILE A 307 6.82 -16.13 -8.50
CA ILE A 307 8.13 -16.43 -7.93
C ILE A 307 8.38 -17.94 -7.97
N ASP A 308 9.27 -18.38 -8.83
CA ASP A 308 9.67 -19.79 -8.94
C ASP A 308 10.65 -20.20 -7.85
N ILE A 309 10.27 -21.19 -7.06
CA ILE A 309 11.12 -21.77 -6.01
C ILE A 309 11.22 -23.28 -6.19
N LYS A 310 12.47 -23.76 -6.34
CA LYS A 310 12.77 -25.16 -6.58
C LYS A 310 13.50 -25.80 -5.39
N ASN A 311 13.07 -27.00 -4.98
CA ASN A 311 13.83 -27.84 -4.06
C ASN A 311 14.41 -29.05 -4.79
N SER A 312 15.64 -29.41 -4.41
CA SER A 312 16.28 -30.65 -4.85
C SER A 312 15.97 -31.78 -3.88
N SER A 313 15.84 -33.00 -4.39
CA SER A 313 15.79 -34.22 -3.60
C SER A 313 17.19 -34.86 -3.50
N GLY A 314 17.43 -35.60 -2.42
CA GLY A 314 18.68 -36.32 -2.19
C GLY A 314 19.51 -35.74 -1.07
N THR A 315 20.57 -36.47 -0.68
CA THR A 315 21.53 -35.98 0.32
C THR A 315 22.30 -34.79 -0.26
N LEU A 316 22.23 -33.65 0.41
CA LEU A 316 23.23 -32.58 0.17
C LEU A 316 24.58 -33.22 0.46
N LEU A 317 25.31 -33.61 -0.59
CA LEU A 317 26.73 -33.91 -0.41
C LEU A 317 27.38 -32.65 0.17
N PRO A 318 28.11 -32.72 1.30
CA PRO A 318 28.85 -31.56 1.72
C PRO A 318 29.67 -31.06 0.53
N GLU A 319 29.72 -29.79 0.29
CA GLU A 319 30.64 -29.18 -0.69
C GLU A 319 32.07 -29.49 -0.25
N THR A 320 32.52 -30.71 -0.53
CA THR A 320 33.92 -31.10 -0.33
C THR A 320 34.83 -30.55 -1.43
N GLY A 321 34.29 -29.71 -2.30
CA GLY A 321 34.98 -29.20 -3.48
C GLY A 321 35.95 -28.04 -3.27
N GLY A 322 35.92 -27.32 -2.14
CA GLY A 322 36.79 -26.17 -1.94
C GLY A 322 38.07 -26.50 -1.16
N MET A 323 37.98 -26.56 0.15
CA MET A 323 39.16 -26.74 1.02
C MET A 323 39.50 -28.21 1.32
N GLY A 324 38.51 -29.09 1.34
CA GLY A 324 38.74 -30.49 1.62
C GLY A 324 39.62 -31.18 0.59
N THR A 325 39.34 -31.01 -0.72
CA THR A 325 40.15 -31.55 -1.81
C THR A 325 41.58 -30.99 -1.80
N VAL A 326 41.75 -29.69 -1.52
CA VAL A 326 43.08 -29.08 -1.42
C VAL A 326 43.88 -29.71 -0.25
N ILE A 327 43.24 -29.87 0.92
CA ILE A 327 43.91 -30.49 2.09
C ILE A 327 44.30 -31.96 1.81
N PHE A 328 43.38 -32.75 1.23
CA PHE A 328 43.69 -34.16 0.89
C PHE A 328 44.76 -34.23 -0.21
N THR A 329 44.76 -33.36 -1.19
CA THR A 329 45.80 -33.32 -2.24
C THR A 329 47.16 -32.95 -1.64
N VAL A 330 47.22 -31.95 -0.76
CA VAL A 330 48.46 -31.54 -0.08
C VAL A 330 48.99 -32.69 0.78
N ILE A 331 48.15 -33.40 1.56
CA ILE A 331 48.56 -34.54 2.39
C ILE A 331 49.06 -35.67 1.51
N ALA A 332 48.40 -36.00 0.41
CA ALA A 332 48.83 -37.03 -0.52
C ALA A 332 50.21 -36.71 -1.14
N VAL A 333 50.43 -35.48 -1.57
CA VAL A 333 51.72 -35.01 -2.14
C VAL A 333 52.83 -35.09 -1.09
N VAL A 334 52.58 -34.67 0.16
CA VAL A 334 53.57 -34.77 1.27
C VAL A 334 53.93 -36.23 1.58
N MET A 335 52.95 -37.14 1.60
CA MET A 335 53.22 -38.56 1.80
C MET A 335 54.05 -39.17 0.67
N ILE A 336 53.75 -38.84 -0.60
CA ILE A 336 54.50 -39.33 -1.76
C ILE A 336 55.95 -38.84 -1.70
N LEU A 337 56.18 -37.56 -1.40
CA LEU A 337 57.50 -36.97 -1.24
C LEU A 337 58.26 -37.62 -0.08
N GLY A 338 57.59 -37.90 1.06
CA GLY A 338 58.16 -38.57 2.20
C GLY A 338 58.64 -40.01 1.86
N ILE A 339 57.84 -40.78 1.12
CA ILE A 339 58.19 -42.11 0.62
C ILE A 339 59.34 -42.03 -0.36
N ALA A 340 59.38 -41.08 -1.31
CA ALA A 340 60.46 -40.91 -2.27
C ALA A 340 61.81 -40.58 -1.58
N VAL A 341 61.77 -39.66 -0.59
CA VAL A 341 62.96 -39.28 0.19
C VAL A 341 63.45 -40.50 1.02
N SER A 342 62.55 -41.22 1.63
CA SER A 342 62.93 -42.48 2.42
C SER A 342 63.58 -43.52 1.51
N PHE A 343 63.04 -43.69 0.31
CA PHE A 343 63.57 -44.61 -0.68
C PHE A 343 65.01 -44.23 -1.16
N VAL A 344 65.21 -42.90 -1.43
CA VAL A 344 66.57 -42.42 -1.78
C VAL A 344 67.55 -42.55 -0.66
N ILE A 345 67.17 -42.29 0.61
CA ILE A 345 68.05 -42.46 1.78
C ILE A 345 68.36 -43.90 1.98
N SER A 346 67.39 -44.81 1.82
CA SER A 346 67.64 -46.25 1.97
C SER A 346 68.55 -46.82 0.90
N ARG A 347 68.51 -46.31 -0.33
CA ARG A 347 69.50 -46.69 -1.40
C ARG A 347 70.88 -46.16 -1.12
N ARG A 348 71.06 -44.98 -0.55
CA ARG A 348 72.37 -44.39 -0.21
C ARG A 348 73.07 -45.16 0.98
N LYS A 349 72.28 -45.81 1.83
CA LYS A 349 72.86 -46.64 2.92
C LYS A 349 73.22 -48.05 2.51
N ARG A 350 72.92 -48.49 1.28
CA ARG A 350 73.26 -49.81 0.72
C ARG A 350 74.32 -49.75 -0.39
N ALA A 351 74.83 -48.56 -0.72
CA ALA A 351 76.04 -48.34 -1.53
C ALA A 351 77.17 -47.87 -0.64
#